data_a81952b854504793bdde3961457dc280
#
_entry.id   a81952b854504793bdde3961457dc280
#
_cell.length_a   1.000
_cell.length_b   1.000
_cell.length_c   1.000
_cell.angle_alpha   90.00
_cell.angle_beta   90.00
_cell.angle_gamma   90.00
#
_symmetry.space_group_name_H-M   'P 1'
#
loop_
_entity.id
_entity.type
_entity.pdbx_description
1 polymer ?
#
loop_
_entity_poly.entity_id
_entity_poly.type
_entity_poly.pdbx_seq_one_letter_code
_entity_poly.pdbx_strand_id
1 'polypeptide(L)'
;MHGRYETAAIAVFISMLLDGMDGRVARWTNSQSAFGEQLDSLADMVSFGVAPALIAYKWQLWQFGRIGYSIAFIYCACAALRLALFNTLIGKVDKRWFIGVPSPTAAALIVGLIWVNHSVERFPAVQWWALGITLFAGISMIVQIPFWSFKEINIRRKVPFMGMVLAVLILLLITWEPSLVLFLFFFGYSLSGYVMAVCRWFKKRKAV
;
A
#
# COMPACT_ATOMS: atom_id res chain seq x y z
N MET A 1 -19.37 1.83 21.51
CA MET A 1 -18.21 2.61 21.06
C MET A 1 -18.36 2.82 19.57
N HIS A 2 -18.74 3.99 19.13
CA HIS A 2 -18.72 4.36 17.71
C HIS A 2 -17.24 4.51 17.34
N GLY A 3 -16.69 3.51 16.68
CA GLY A 3 -15.29 3.53 16.27
C GLY A 3 -15.07 4.65 15.26
N ARG A 4 -14.13 5.53 15.52
CA ARG A 4 -13.69 6.56 14.56
C ARG A 4 -12.81 5.93 13.48
N TYR A 5 -13.39 4.97 12.74
CA TYR A 5 -12.63 4.21 11.73
C TYR A 5 -12.16 5.08 10.56
N GLU A 6 -12.96 6.07 10.17
CA GLU A 6 -12.57 7.06 9.17
C GLU A 6 -11.33 7.86 9.64
N THR A 7 -11.37 8.40 10.86
CA THR A 7 -10.22 9.13 11.42
C THR A 7 -8.97 8.25 11.49
N ALA A 8 -9.13 6.97 11.84
CA ALA A 8 -8.03 6.03 11.88
C ALA A 8 -7.48 5.73 10.47
N ALA A 9 -8.36 5.61 9.46
CA ALA A 9 -7.95 5.44 8.07
C ALA A 9 -7.16 6.65 7.55
N ILE A 10 -7.65 7.85 7.80
CA ILE A 10 -6.97 9.11 7.44
C ILE A 10 -5.61 9.21 8.14
N ALA A 11 -5.51 8.83 9.42
CA ALA A 11 -4.25 8.82 10.15
C ALA A 11 -3.19 7.91 9.52
N VAL A 12 -3.57 6.74 9.01
CA VAL A 12 -2.65 5.85 8.28
C VAL A 12 -2.21 6.48 6.95
N PHE A 13 -3.08 7.17 6.23
CA PHE A 13 -2.67 7.91 5.02
C PHE A 13 -1.72 9.06 5.34
N ILE A 14 -1.95 9.80 6.43
CA ILE A 14 -1.03 10.84 6.89
C ILE A 14 0.32 10.23 7.27
N SER A 15 0.32 9.10 7.99
CA SER A 15 1.54 8.38 8.34
C SER A 15 2.35 7.98 7.09
N MET A 16 1.67 7.53 6.02
CA MET A 16 2.32 7.19 4.75
C MET A 16 2.96 8.41 4.06
N LEU A 17 2.34 9.59 4.17
CA LEU A 17 2.93 10.84 3.65
C LEU A 17 4.16 11.26 4.46
N LEU A 18 4.07 11.18 5.78
CA LEU A 18 5.18 11.53 6.68
C LEU A 18 6.38 10.61 6.48
N ASP A 19 6.16 9.30 6.39
CA ASP A 19 7.17 8.29 6.07
C ASP A 19 7.89 8.58 4.74
N GLY A 20 7.15 8.96 3.70
CA GLY A 20 7.76 9.37 2.43
C GLY A 20 8.59 10.64 2.52
N MET A 21 8.35 11.50 3.52
CA MET A 21 9.06 12.76 3.73
C MET A 21 10.30 12.59 4.61
N ASP A 22 10.26 11.81 5.69
CA ASP A 22 11.36 11.68 6.67
C ASP A 22 12.62 11.08 6.03
N GLY A 23 12.49 10.04 5.21
CA GLY A 23 13.61 9.49 4.44
C GLY A 23 14.21 10.48 3.42
N ARG A 24 13.44 11.46 2.91
CA ARG A 24 13.96 12.55 2.06
C ARG A 24 14.69 13.60 2.89
N VAL A 25 14.11 13.98 4.02
CA VAL A 25 14.71 14.95 4.95
C VAL A 25 16.04 14.42 5.48
N ALA A 26 16.09 13.17 5.93
CA ALA A 26 17.32 12.55 6.41
C ALA A 26 18.46 12.55 5.36
N ARG A 27 18.12 12.37 4.07
CA ARG A 27 19.09 12.49 2.98
C ARG A 27 19.54 13.92 2.73
N TRP A 28 18.65 14.90 2.81
CA TRP A 28 18.99 16.32 2.61
C TRP A 28 19.84 16.87 3.73
N THR A 29 19.61 16.42 4.96
CA THR A 29 20.36 16.87 6.15
C THR A 29 21.62 16.05 6.41
N ASN A 30 21.90 15.01 5.59
CA ASN A 30 23.00 14.05 5.83
C ASN A 30 22.97 13.43 7.24
N SER A 31 21.78 13.26 7.84
CA SER A 31 21.59 12.72 9.18
C SER A 31 21.24 11.22 9.19
N GLN A 32 21.58 10.51 8.12
CA GLN A 32 21.34 9.06 8.02
C GLN A 32 22.20 8.32 9.04
N SER A 33 21.59 7.40 9.78
CA SER A 33 22.27 6.53 10.74
C SER A 33 21.70 5.11 10.68
N ALA A 34 22.52 4.11 10.99
CA ALA A 34 22.08 2.72 11.04
C ALA A 34 20.95 2.51 12.07
N PHE A 35 20.98 3.26 13.17
CA PHE A 35 19.88 3.24 14.16
C PHE A 35 18.58 3.82 13.57
N GLY A 36 18.67 4.96 12.86
CA GLY A 36 17.51 5.59 12.21
C GLY A 36 16.85 4.66 11.19
N GLU A 37 17.64 3.92 10.41
CA GLU A 37 17.15 2.95 9.42
C GLU A 37 16.41 1.77 10.06
N GLN A 38 16.85 1.29 11.21
CA GLN A 38 16.15 0.25 11.97
C GLN A 38 14.89 0.80 12.62
N LEU A 39 14.93 2.01 13.16
CA LEU A 39 13.78 2.66 13.77
C LEU A 39 12.68 2.92 12.74
N ASP A 40 13.02 3.36 11.54
CA ASP A 40 12.14 3.52 10.38
C ASP A 40 11.41 2.22 10.04
N SER A 41 12.15 1.11 9.94
CA SER A 41 11.55 -0.21 9.69
C SER A 41 10.59 -0.65 10.79
N LEU A 42 10.85 -0.32 12.05
CA LEU A 42 9.94 -0.62 13.17
C LEU A 42 8.70 0.29 13.12
N ALA A 43 8.86 1.57 12.80
CA ALA A 43 7.76 2.51 12.61
C ALA A 43 6.85 2.07 11.46
N ASP A 44 7.44 1.64 10.32
CA ASP A 44 6.74 1.06 9.18
C ASP A 44 5.92 -0.17 9.57
N MET A 45 6.50 -1.06 10.36
CA MET A 45 5.80 -2.25 10.84
C MET A 45 4.56 -1.89 11.66
N VAL A 46 4.66 -0.88 12.51
CA VAL A 46 3.52 -0.41 13.32
C VAL A 46 2.48 0.30 12.44
N SER A 47 2.91 1.22 11.59
CA SER A 47 2.02 2.08 10.80
C SER A 47 1.33 1.34 9.65
N PHE A 48 2.03 0.41 8.98
CA PHE A 48 1.54 -0.27 7.77
C PHE A 48 1.30 -1.77 7.96
N GLY A 49 1.77 -2.36 9.06
CA GLY A 49 1.49 -3.75 9.42
C GLY A 49 0.43 -3.85 10.51
N VAL A 50 0.75 -3.41 11.72
CA VAL A 50 -0.10 -3.62 12.90
C VAL A 50 -1.36 -2.77 12.89
N ALA A 51 -1.24 -1.48 12.63
CA ALA A 51 -2.38 -0.55 12.69
C ALA A 51 -3.49 -0.92 11.68
N PRO A 52 -3.22 -1.14 10.37
CA PRO A 52 -4.26 -1.56 9.43
C PRO A 52 -4.90 -2.90 9.78
N ALA A 53 -4.11 -3.88 10.28
CA ALA A 53 -4.62 -5.17 10.73
C ALA A 53 -5.62 -5.01 11.89
N LEU A 54 -5.27 -4.21 12.90
CA LEU A 54 -6.13 -3.97 14.06
C LEU A 54 -7.38 -3.15 13.69
N ILE A 55 -7.25 -2.16 12.81
CA ILE A 55 -8.38 -1.36 12.32
C ILE A 55 -9.35 -2.26 11.55
N ALA A 56 -8.86 -3.07 10.61
CA ALA A 56 -9.68 -4.02 9.85
C ALA A 56 -10.37 -5.04 10.76
N TYR A 57 -9.62 -5.58 11.73
CA TYR A 57 -10.18 -6.54 12.68
C TYR A 57 -11.33 -5.91 13.50
N LYS A 58 -11.12 -4.76 14.10
CA LYS A 58 -12.13 -4.07 14.90
C LYS A 58 -13.30 -3.56 14.06
N TRP A 59 -13.07 -3.23 12.78
CA TRP A 59 -14.10 -2.72 11.90
C TRP A 59 -15.08 -3.80 11.45
N GLN A 60 -14.59 -4.90 10.86
CA GLN A 60 -15.46 -5.92 10.26
C GLN A 60 -15.01 -7.36 10.51
N LEU A 61 -13.69 -7.64 10.60
CA LEU A 61 -13.20 -9.02 10.63
C LEU A 61 -13.57 -9.77 11.92
N TRP A 62 -13.83 -9.08 13.03
CA TRP A 62 -14.25 -9.70 14.28
C TRP A 62 -15.52 -10.55 14.13
N GLN A 63 -16.38 -10.23 13.15
CA GLN A 63 -17.61 -10.97 12.87
C GLN A 63 -17.33 -12.43 12.43
N PHE A 64 -16.16 -12.68 11.85
CA PHE A 64 -15.72 -14.02 11.43
C PHE A 64 -15.02 -14.81 12.54
N GLY A 65 -15.00 -14.32 13.78
CA GLY A 65 -14.38 -15.00 14.92
C GLY A 65 -12.92 -15.36 14.64
N ARG A 66 -12.60 -16.66 14.76
CA ARG A 66 -11.23 -17.16 14.56
C ARG A 66 -10.65 -16.89 13.18
N ILE A 67 -11.47 -16.97 12.13
CA ILE A 67 -11.02 -16.71 10.74
C ILE A 67 -10.60 -15.26 10.59
N GLY A 68 -11.40 -14.30 11.07
CA GLY A 68 -11.08 -12.89 11.01
C GLY A 68 -9.79 -12.54 11.76
N TYR A 69 -9.60 -13.11 12.96
CA TYR A 69 -8.37 -12.96 13.72
C TYR A 69 -7.16 -13.53 12.96
N SER A 70 -7.28 -14.72 12.39
CA SER A 70 -6.20 -15.36 11.64
C SER A 70 -5.81 -14.53 10.41
N ILE A 71 -6.76 -13.95 9.69
CA ILE A 71 -6.49 -13.11 8.51
C ILE A 71 -5.77 -11.81 8.91
N ALA A 72 -6.21 -11.16 9.99
CA ALA A 72 -5.53 -9.97 10.50
C ALA A 72 -4.09 -10.29 10.94
N PHE A 73 -3.89 -11.45 11.60
CA PHE A 73 -2.56 -11.91 11.99
C PHE A 73 -1.68 -12.24 10.78
N ILE A 74 -2.22 -12.95 9.77
CA ILE A 74 -1.50 -13.26 8.51
C ILE A 74 -1.06 -11.98 7.83
N TYR A 75 -1.92 -10.97 7.72
CA TYR A 75 -1.56 -9.68 7.13
C TYR A 75 -0.37 -9.04 7.88
N CYS A 76 -0.44 -8.99 9.21
CA CYS A 76 0.63 -8.44 10.06
C CYS A 76 1.94 -9.23 9.88
N ALA A 77 1.89 -10.56 9.88
CA ALA A 77 3.05 -11.42 9.64
C ALA A 77 3.65 -11.23 8.24
N CYS A 78 2.80 -11.09 7.20
CA CYS A 78 3.23 -10.78 5.84
C CYS A 78 3.96 -9.43 5.76
N ALA A 79 3.47 -8.41 6.47
CA ALA A 79 4.13 -7.11 6.53
C ALA A 79 5.51 -7.20 7.19
N ALA A 80 5.64 -7.92 8.31
CA ALA A 80 6.92 -8.16 8.98
C ALA A 80 7.93 -8.89 8.07
N LEU A 81 7.50 -9.98 7.44
CA LEU A 81 8.34 -10.75 6.53
C LEU A 81 8.79 -9.92 5.33
N ARG A 82 7.90 -9.10 4.79
CA ARG A 82 8.22 -8.21 3.68
C ARG A 82 9.27 -7.17 4.06
N LEU A 83 9.12 -6.51 5.21
CA LEU A 83 10.09 -5.53 5.70
C LEU A 83 11.46 -6.18 5.95
N ALA A 84 11.50 -7.37 6.57
CA ALA A 84 12.71 -8.13 6.75
C ALA A 84 13.37 -8.50 5.41
N LEU A 85 12.58 -8.98 4.43
CA LEU A 85 13.08 -9.29 3.09
C LEU A 85 13.63 -8.05 2.39
N PHE A 86 12.92 -6.93 2.47
CA PHE A 86 13.35 -5.67 1.87
C PHE A 86 14.72 -5.24 2.44
N ASN A 87 14.90 -5.28 3.75
CA ASN A 87 16.14 -4.91 4.42
C ASN A 87 17.33 -5.82 4.01
N THR A 88 17.08 -7.12 3.78
CA THR A 88 18.12 -8.06 3.32
C THR A 88 18.50 -7.91 1.84
N LEU A 89 17.62 -7.31 1.04
CA LEU A 89 17.80 -7.11 -0.39
C LEU A 89 18.34 -5.73 -0.75
N ILE A 90 18.47 -4.82 0.22
CA ILE A 90 19.07 -3.49 0.02
C ILE A 90 20.49 -3.67 -0.57
N GLY A 91 20.73 -3.07 -1.73
CA GLY A 91 22.01 -3.14 -2.44
C GLY A 91 22.22 -4.38 -3.32
N LYS A 92 21.34 -5.37 -3.30
CA LYS A 92 21.49 -6.62 -4.10
C LYS A 92 20.55 -6.70 -5.30
N VAL A 93 19.47 -5.91 -5.33
CA VAL A 93 18.45 -5.95 -6.39
C VAL A 93 18.41 -4.65 -7.17
N ASP A 94 18.13 -4.75 -8.48
CA ASP A 94 17.95 -3.59 -9.37
C ASP A 94 16.83 -2.68 -8.84
N LYS A 95 17.14 -1.41 -8.62
CA LYS A 95 16.25 -0.38 -8.05
C LYS A 95 14.99 -0.11 -8.88
N ARG A 96 14.91 -0.66 -10.08
CA ARG A 96 13.77 -0.48 -11.01
C ARG A 96 12.56 -1.31 -10.65
N TRP A 97 12.74 -2.39 -9.88
CA TRP A 97 11.69 -3.36 -9.60
C TRP A 97 11.54 -3.56 -8.10
N PHE A 98 10.31 -3.42 -7.62
CA PHE A 98 9.94 -3.89 -6.29
C PHE A 98 9.49 -5.35 -6.37
N ILE A 99 9.95 -6.17 -5.45
CA ILE A 99 9.45 -7.53 -5.27
C ILE A 99 8.29 -7.47 -4.30
N GLY A 100 7.09 -7.83 -4.76
CA GLY A 100 5.84 -7.74 -3.98
C GLY A 100 5.27 -6.33 -3.84
N VAL A 101 4.02 -6.24 -3.38
CA VAL A 101 3.34 -4.97 -3.11
C VAL A 101 4.02 -4.23 -1.95
N PRO A 102 4.31 -2.92 -2.06
CA PRO A 102 4.81 -2.12 -0.94
C PRO A 102 3.89 -2.14 0.27
N SER A 103 4.44 -2.22 1.52
CA SER A 103 3.61 -2.22 2.74
C SER A 103 2.70 -1.01 2.87
N PRO A 104 3.12 0.23 2.52
CA PRO A 104 2.20 1.36 2.49
C PRO A 104 1.02 1.18 1.52
N THR A 105 1.28 0.59 0.34
CA THR A 105 0.21 0.29 -0.64
C THR A 105 -0.78 -0.76 -0.11
N ALA A 106 -0.28 -1.80 0.52
CA ALA A 106 -1.13 -2.84 1.13
C ALA A 106 -1.98 -2.27 2.28
N ALA A 107 -1.40 -1.40 3.11
CA ALA A 107 -2.12 -0.66 4.14
C ALA A 107 -3.20 0.24 3.54
N ALA A 108 -2.85 1.00 2.48
CA ALA A 108 -3.78 1.89 1.78
C ALA A 108 -5.00 1.16 1.19
N LEU A 109 -4.86 -0.10 0.74
CA LEU A 109 -5.99 -0.91 0.30
C LEU A 109 -7.00 -1.16 1.42
N ILE A 110 -6.52 -1.50 2.61
CA ILE A 110 -7.38 -1.79 3.76
C ILE A 110 -8.05 -0.52 4.25
N VAL A 111 -7.26 0.51 4.57
CA VAL A 111 -7.80 1.74 5.13
C VAL A 111 -8.59 2.55 4.09
N GLY A 112 -8.25 2.44 2.81
CA GLY A 112 -9.00 3.02 1.71
C GLY A 112 -10.40 2.42 1.58
N LEU A 113 -10.54 1.09 1.68
CA LEU A 113 -11.84 0.43 1.72
C LEU A 113 -12.69 0.92 2.89
N ILE A 114 -12.09 1.08 4.07
CA ILE A 114 -12.77 1.58 5.26
C ILE A 114 -13.28 3.00 5.04
N TRP A 115 -12.45 3.86 4.47
CA TRP A 115 -12.80 5.24 4.19
C TRP A 115 -13.89 5.36 3.12
N VAL A 116 -13.77 4.62 2.03
CA VAL A 116 -14.79 4.57 0.98
C VAL A 116 -16.14 4.10 1.53
N ASN A 117 -16.14 3.04 2.34
CA ASN A 117 -17.39 2.55 2.95
C ASN A 117 -18.04 3.54 3.92
N HIS A 118 -17.28 4.48 4.45
CA HIS A 118 -17.81 5.57 5.28
C HIS A 118 -18.37 6.72 4.44
N SER A 119 -17.72 7.05 3.31
CA SER A 119 -18.08 8.16 2.43
C SER A 119 -19.25 7.84 1.49
N VAL A 120 -19.27 6.62 0.94
CA VAL A 120 -20.33 6.12 0.07
C VAL A 120 -21.26 5.24 0.91
N GLU A 121 -22.57 5.40 0.75
CA GLU A 121 -23.55 4.60 1.49
C GLU A 121 -23.23 3.11 1.41
N ARG A 122 -23.03 2.50 2.57
CA ARG A 122 -22.64 1.12 2.91
C ARG A 122 -22.67 0.12 1.77
N PHE A 123 -21.51 -0.38 1.36
CA PHE A 123 -21.42 -1.52 0.45
C PHE A 123 -22.18 -2.74 1.02
N PRO A 124 -23.02 -3.40 0.22
CA PRO A 124 -23.63 -4.65 0.65
C PRO A 124 -22.55 -5.68 0.97
N ALA A 125 -22.71 -6.39 2.08
CA ALA A 125 -21.79 -7.44 2.52
C ALA A 125 -20.33 -6.99 2.65
N VAL A 126 -20.09 -5.75 3.15
CA VAL A 126 -18.76 -5.14 3.30
C VAL A 126 -17.78 -6.00 4.10
N GLN A 127 -18.26 -6.83 5.02
CA GLN A 127 -17.45 -7.76 5.79
C GLN A 127 -16.66 -8.75 4.90
N TRP A 128 -17.25 -9.21 3.80
CA TRP A 128 -16.58 -10.10 2.85
C TRP A 128 -15.52 -9.37 2.03
N TRP A 129 -15.78 -8.11 1.66
CA TRP A 129 -14.80 -7.26 1.02
C TRP A 129 -13.62 -6.97 1.95
N ALA A 130 -13.89 -6.68 3.23
CA ALA A 130 -12.86 -6.48 4.23
C ALA A 130 -11.96 -7.71 4.38
N LEU A 131 -12.58 -8.90 4.45
CA LEU A 131 -11.88 -10.18 4.55
C LEU A 131 -11.03 -10.44 3.29
N GLY A 132 -11.62 -10.32 2.10
CA GLY A 132 -10.94 -10.57 0.82
C GLY A 132 -9.78 -9.60 0.57
N ILE A 133 -9.99 -8.30 0.79
CA ILE A 133 -8.96 -7.28 0.57
C ILE A 133 -7.83 -7.40 1.59
N THR A 134 -8.12 -7.68 2.87
CA THR A 134 -7.07 -7.87 3.87
C THR A 134 -6.20 -9.08 3.54
N LEU A 135 -6.81 -10.20 3.16
CA LEU A 135 -6.09 -11.41 2.75
C LEU A 135 -5.28 -11.17 1.47
N PHE A 136 -5.89 -10.55 0.45
CA PHE A 136 -5.23 -10.19 -0.81
C PHE A 136 -4.02 -9.28 -0.57
N ALA A 137 -4.19 -8.22 0.23
CA ALA A 137 -3.12 -7.28 0.56
C ALA A 137 -1.96 -7.99 1.28
N GLY A 138 -2.26 -8.87 2.25
CA GLY A 138 -1.25 -9.67 2.96
C GLY A 138 -0.46 -10.58 2.03
N ILE A 139 -1.13 -11.41 1.24
CA ILE A 139 -0.48 -12.33 0.31
C ILE A 139 0.33 -11.57 -0.74
N SER A 140 -0.20 -10.47 -1.27
CA SER A 140 0.45 -9.66 -2.31
C SER A 140 1.78 -9.04 -1.86
N MET A 141 1.99 -8.84 -0.57
CA MET A 141 3.27 -8.37 -0.02
C MET A 141 4.40 -9.41 -0.14
N ILE A 142 4.07 -10.71 -0.05
CA ILE A 142 5.07 -11.80 -0.06
C ILE A 142 5.27 -12.37 -1.45
N VAL A 143 4.26 -12.30 -2.33
CA VAL A 143 4.36 -12.84 -3.69
C VAL A 143 5.46 -12.12 -4.46
N GLN A 144 6.42 -12.90 -4.99
CA GLN A 144 7.60 -12.39 -5.70
C GLN A 144 7.27 -11.92 -7.13
N ILE A 145 6.26 -11.07 -7.27
CA ILE A 145 5.91 -10.43 -8.53
C ILE A 145 6.66 -9.11 -8.63
N PRO A 146 7.34 -8.82 -9.74
CA PRO A 146 8.02 -7.55 -9.92
C PRO A 146 6.99 -6.45 -10.24
N PHE A 147 6.89 -5.47 -9.34
CA PHE A 147 6.11 -4.26 -9.52
C PHE A 147 6.98 -3.13 -10.05
N TRP A 148 6.43 -2.26 -10.88
CA TRP A 148 7.17 -1.11 -11.39
C TRP A 148 7.41 -0.09 -10.28
N SER A 149 8.70 0.28 -10.11
CA SER A 149 9.10 1.37 -9.22
C SER A 149 9.02 2.70 -9.97
N PHE A 150 8.20 3.64 -9.49
CA PHE A 150 8.13 5.01 -10.04
C PHE A 150 9.38 5.87 -9.76
N LYS A 151 10.44 5.31 -9.15
CA LYS A 151 11.65 6.05 -8.74
C LYS A 151 12.47 6.62 -9.90
N GLU A 152 12.35 6.10 -11.12
CA GLU A 152 13.11 6.55 -12.29
C GLU A 152 12.35 7.49 -13.23
N ILE A 153 11.25 8.09 -12.80
CA ILE A 153 10.60 9.14 -13.60
C ILE A 153 11.54 10.35 -13.58
N ASN A 154 12.27 10.52 -14.68
CA ASN A 154 13.22 11.62 -14.85
C ASN A 154 12.45 12.93 -15.11
N ILE A 155 12.01 13.61 -14.06
CA ILE A 155 11.22 14.85 -14.06
C ILE A 155 11.98 16.00 -14.77
N ARG A 156 13.28 15.82 -15.04
CA ARG A 156 14.09 16.80 -15.79
C ARG A 156 13.76 16.89 -17.30
N ARG A 157 13.04 15.91 -17.87
CA ARG A 157 12.46 16.05 -19.21
C ARG A 157 11.21 16.94 -19.10
N LYS A 158 11.09 17.93 -19.99
CA LYS A 158 9.94 18.84 -20.10
C LYS A 158 8.64 18.06 -19.94
N VAL A 159 7.90 18.32 -18.86
CA VAL A 159 6.58 17.70 -18.63
C VAL A 159 5.69 18.14 -19.79
N PRO A 160 5.14 17.23 -20.59
CA PRO A 160 4.27 17.60 -21.71
C PRO A 160 3.02 18.30 -21.14
N PHE A 161 2.52 19.31 -21.87
CA PHE A 161 1.33 20.07 -21.46
C PHE A 161 0.16 19.14 -21.04
N MET A 162 -0.05 18.06 -21.78
CA MET A 162 -1.06 17.06 -21.46
C MET A 162 -0.82 16.38 -20.09
N GLY A 163 0.44 16.20 -19.68
CA GLY A 163 0.79 15.68 -18.37
C GLY A 163 0.41 16.65 -17.23
N MET A 164 0.55 17.96 -17.47
CA MET A 164 0.11 18.98 -16.50
C MET A 164 -1.41 19.00 -16.38
N VAL A 165 -2.14 18.96 -17.51
CA VAL A 165 -3.60 18.90 -17.52
C VAL A 165 -4.10 17.66 -16.77
N LEU A 166 -3.49 16.49 -17.03
CA LEU A 166 -3.84 15.25 -16.33
C LEU A 166 -3.59 15.35 -14.83
N ALA A 167 -2.47 15.96 -14.42
CA ALA A 167 -2.17 16.16 -12.99
C ALA A 167 -3.21 17.06 -12.31
N VAL A 168 -3.63 18.15 -12.96
CA VAL A 168 -4.69 19.03 -12.46
C VAL A 168 -6.02 18.28 -12.35
N LEU A 169 -6.39 17.48 -13.35
CA LEU A 169 -7.63 16.69 -13.32
C LEU A 169 -7.59 15.66 -12.17
N ILE A 170 -6.46 14.99 -11.95
CA ILE A 170 -6.31 14.06 -10.83
C ILE A 170 -6.44 14.79 -9.49
N LEU A 171 -5.85 15.97 -9.34
CA LEU A 171 -5.99 16.80 -8.15
C LEU A 171 -7.45 17.21 -7.90
N LEU A 172 -8.17 17.62 -8.95
CA LEU A 172 -9.60 17.93 -8.85
C LEU A 172 -10.43 16.72 -8.41
N LEU A 173 -10.15 15.54 -8.96
CA LEU A 173 -10.82 14.30 -8.55
C LEU A 173 -10.52 13.93 -7.09
N ILE A 174 -9.28 14.12 -6.63
CA ILE A 174 -8.90 13.88 -5.23
C ILE A 174 -9.61 14.86 -4.30
N THR A 175 -9.81 16.12 -4.69
CA THR A 175 -10.54 17.10 -3.86
C THR A 175 -12.03 16.82 -3.79
N TRP A 176 -12.61 16.21 -4.82
CA TRP A 176 -14.03 15.87 -4.85
C TRP A 176 -14.36 14.65 -3.98
N GLU A 177 -13.68 13.52 -4.23
CA GLU A 177 -13.90 12.25 -3.55
C GLU A 177 -12.56 11.56 -3.22
N PRO A 178 -11.84 12.04 -2.18
CA PRO A 178 -10.50 11.54 -1.87
C PRO A 178 -10.47 10.05 -1.54
N SER A 179 -11.50 9.55 -0.85
CA SER A 179 -11.58 8.15 -0.42
C SER A 179 -11.61 7.19 -1.59
N LEU A 180 -12.50 7.44 -2.56
CA LEU A 180 -12.69 6.59 -3.73
C LEU A 180 -11.48 6.64 -4.66
N VAL A 181 -10.96 7.84 -4.93
CA VAL A 181 -9.83 8.04 -5.84
C VAL A 181 -8.57 7.36 -5.31
N LEU A 182 -8.26 7.53 -4.03
CA LEU A 182 -7.10 6.89 -3.42
C LEU A 182 -7.25 5.36 -3.39
N PHE A 183 -8.42 4.86 -3.01
CA PHE A 183 -8.68 3.41 -3.01
C PHE A 183 -8.49 2.80 -4.41
N LEU A 184 -9.12 3.39 -5.45
CA LEU A 184 -9.00 2.92 -6.82
C LEU A 184 -7.57 3.01 -7.35
N PHE A 185 -6.84 4.05 -7.00
CA PHE A 185 -5.44 4.22 -7.37
C PHE A 185 -4.57 3.08 -6.81
N PHE A 186 -4.63 2.82 -5.51
CA PHE A 186 -3.83 1.77 -4.89
C PHE A 186 -4.29 0.36 -5.29
N PHE A 187 -5.59 0.18 -5.51
CA PHE A 187 -6.15 -1.08 -6.02
C PHE A 187 -5.69 -1.36 -7.46
N GLY A 188 -5.79 -0.37 -8.34
CA GLY A 188 -5.30 -0.46 -9.72
C GLY A 188 -3.79 -0.70 -9.79
N TYR A 189 -3.00 0.00 -8.94
CA TYR A 189 -1.57 -0.26 -8.84
C TYR A 189 -1.27 -1.70 -8.40
N SER A 190 -1.97 -2.21 -7.39
CA SER A 190 -1.79 -3.59 -6.92
C SER A 190 -2.14 -4.62 -8.00
N LEU A 191 -3.21 -4.38 -8.78
CA LEU A 191 -3.58 -5.26 -9.90
C LEU A 191 -2.61 -5.18 -11.06
N SER A 192 -2.02 -4.01 -11.33
CA SER A 192 -1.10 -3.81 -12.46
C SER A 192 0.11 -4.75 -12.44
N GLY A 193 0.63 -5.07 -11.26
CA GLY A 193 1.73 -6.02 -11.10
C GLY A 193 1.34 -7.43 -11.53
N TYR A 194 0.14 -7.88 -11.17
CA TYR A 194 -0.37 -9.19 -11.57
C TYR A 194 -0.61 -9.26 -13.08
N VAL A 195 -1.20 -8.22 -13.67
CA VAL A 195 -1.39 -8.13 -15.13
C VAL A 195 -0.06 -8.21 -15.86
N MET A 196 0.96 -7.46 -15.41
CA MET A 196 2.31 -7.53 -15.99
C MET A 196 2.95 -8.91 -15.85
N ALA A 197 2.78 -9.58 -14.72
CA ALA A 197 3.32 -10.92 -14.49
C ALA A 197 2.68 -11.93 -15.44
N VAL A 198 1.36 -11.90 -15.61
CA VAL A 198 0.61 -12.74 -16.53
C VAL A 198 1.04 -12.48 -17.99
N CYS A 199 1.15 -11.21 -18.40
CA CYS A 199 1.60 -10.85 -19.75
C CYS A 199 3.03 -11.35 -20.05
N ARG A 200 3.93 -11.27 -19.06
CA ARG A 200 5.30 -11.80 -19.21
C ARG A 200 5.32 -13.32 -19.33
N TRP A 201 4.48 -14.01 -18.56
CA TRP A 201 4.36 -15.46 -18.63
C TRP A 201 3.88 -15.93 -20.01
N PHE A 202 2.86 -15.28 -20.60
CA PHE A 202 2.40 -15.57 -21.95
C PHE A 202 3.44 -15.27 -23.02
N LYS A 203 4.23 -14.18 -22.88
CA LYS A 203 5.30 -13.87 -23.83
C LYS A 203 6.43 -14.91 -23.80
N LYS A 204 6.79 -15.43 -22.61
CA LYS A 204 7.79 -16.50 -22.49
C LYS A 204 7.32 -17.81 -23.16
N ARG A 205 6.03 -18.14 -23.06
CA ARG A 205 5.48 -19.35 -23.71
C ARG A 205 5.43 -19.25 -25.23
N LYS A 206 5.36 -18.05 -25.81
CA LYS A 206 5.37 -17.87 -27.28
C LYS A 206 6.78 -17.84 -27.89
N ALA A 207 7.81 -17.77 -27.06
CA ALA A 207 9.21 -17.70 -27.49
C ALA A 207 9.95 -19.06 -27.38
N VAL A 208 9.26 -20.09 -26.92
CA VAL A 208 9.64 -21.50 -26.94
C VAL A 208 8.80 -22.24 -27.99
#